data_05b947d1c02118f9e248467b92291d64
#
_entry.id   05b947d1c02118f9e248467b92291d64
#
_cell.length_a   1.000
_cell.length_b   1.000
_cell.length_c   1.000
_cell.angle_alpha   90.00
_cell.angle_beta   90.00
_cell.angle_gamma   90.00
#
_symmetry.space_group_name_H-M   'P 1'
#
loop_
_entity.id
_entity.type
_entity.pdbx_description
1 polymer ?
#
loop_
_entity_poly.entity_id
_entity_poly.type
_entity_poly.pdbx_seq_one_letter_code
_entity_poly.pdbx_strand_id
1 'polypeptide(L)'
;MTILITGAAGFIGSHLTSRLLAQNEPIRALVLPSESIPTDWGNRVEIIRGDIRSRADVEKAVKDISLIFHLAAVTLDTGPMEVHQAVTVEGTRHIMEAAAAHKAKVILTSSITTYGVKIQTEVLNEDLEWGAPAGFYSTHKQKQERLARELASKLGVELVVLRPGNVYGPRSLQWVITALSELKRGTPTLIGGGNGDCGFVHVNNLIDAMLLAAENPAAVDRIYNIGDGFGLTWKQYFTDLARIGGAPKPRVIPLWLGRLLAHLCEPIWYGLKLKGRPPLTYEAYNLVASHAHFPITRAQKELGYQPRIKYEEAMKEIEKSLKS
;
A
#
# COMPACT_ATOMS: atom_id res chain seq x y z
N MET A 1 16.22 -20.82 -3.11
CA MET A 1 14.88 -20.52 -3.66
C MET A 1 14.90 -19.12 -4.24
N THR A 2 14.51 -18.92 -5.50
CA THR A 2 14.49 -17.55 -6.05
C THR A 2 13.17 -16.87 -5.75
N ILE A 3 13.23 -15.63 -5.27
CA ILE A 3 12.08 -14.81 -4.86
C ILE A 3 11.77 -13.80 -5.97
N LEU A 4 10.53 -13.76 -6.44
CA LEU A 4 10.06 -12.72 -7.37
C LEU A 4 9.42 -11.55 -6.61
N ILE A 5 9.80 -10.34 -6.97
CA ILE A 5 9.16 -9.12 -6.49
C ILE A 5 8.57 -8.38 -7.70
N THR A 6 7.25 -8.22 -7.75
CA THR A 6 6.62 -7.31 -8.72
C THR A 6 6.45 -5.93 -8.11
N GLY A 7 6.65 -4.87 -8.89
CA GLY A 7 6.70 -3.51 -8.34
C GLY A 7 7.94 -3.27 -7.47
N ALA A 8 9.04 -3.97 -7.77
CA ALA A 8 10.28 -3.95 -7.00
C ALA A 8 10.92 -2.54 -6.93
N ALA A 9 10.82 -1.74 -8.00
CA ALA A 9 11.35 -0.38 -8.04
C ALA A 9 10.48 0.66 -7.31
N GLY A 10 9.25 0.28 -6.90
CA GLY A 10 8.35 1.11 -6.12
C GLY A 10 8.82 1.34 -4.68
N PHE A 11 8.08 2.17 -3.93
CA PHE A 11 8.41 2.53 -2.54
C PHE A 11 8.60 1.29 -1.64
N ILE A 12 7.56 0.45 -1.50
CA ILE A 12 7.64 -0.76 -0.66
C ILE A 12 8.61 -1.76 -1.26
N GLY A 13 8.54 -1.98 -2.58
CA GLY A 13 9.36 -2.96 -3.28
C GLY A 13 10.86 -2.71 -3.16
N SER A 14 11.31 -1.45 -3.27
CA SER A 14 12.73 -1.11 -3.12
C SER A 14 13.27 -1.38 -1.71
N HIS A 15 12.48 -1.11 -0.67
CA HIS A 15 12.84 -1.44 0.71
C HIS A 15 12.87 -2.96 0.95
N LEU A 16 11.89 -3.71 0.40
CA LEU A 16 11.89 -5.18 0.49
C LEU A 16 13.10 -5.78 -0.24
N THR A 17 13.38 -5.31 -1.45
CA THR A 17 14.56 -5.75 -2.21
C THR A 17 15.85 -5.49 -1.44
N SER A 18 16.03 -4.30 -0.87
CA SER A 18 17.23 -3.99 -0.06
C SER A 18 17.33 -4.88 1.18
N ARG A 19 16.21 -5.20 1.85
CA ARG A 19 16.19 -6.11 3.00
C ARG A 19 16.61 -7.54 2.61
N LEU A 20 16.06 -8.08 1.53
CA LEU A 20 16.39 -9.43 1.04
C LEU A 20 17.82 -9.53 0.53
N LEU A 21 18.34 -8.47 -0.13
CA LEU A 21 19.76 -8.39 -0.51
C LEU A 21 20.71 -8.42 0.69
N ALA A 22 20.33 -7.78 1.81
CA ALA A 22 21.11 -7.84 3.05
C ALA A 22 21.12 -9.26 3.68
N GLN A 23 20.12 -10.08 3.35
CA GLN A 23 20.03 -11.49 3.77
C GLN A 23 20.66 -12.45 2.75
N ASN A 24 21.24 -11.93 1.66
CA ASN A 24 21.80 -12.70 0.53
C ASN A 24 20.79 -13.62 -0.17
N GLU A 25 19.51 -13.25 -0.16
CA GLU A 25 18.49 -13.99 -0.89
C GLU A 25 18.59 -13.78 -2.41
N PRO A 26 18.40 -14.82 -3.23
CA PRO A 26 18.35 -14.69 -4.67
C PRO A 26 17.03 -14.05 -5.11
N ILE A 27 17.12 -12.87 -5.72
CA ILE A 27 15.99 -12.02 -6.06
C ILE A 27 15.88 -11.86 -7.57
N ARG A 28 14.66 -12.02 -8.07
CA ARG A 28 14.23 -11.56 -9.38
C ARG A 28 13.25 -10.41 -9.23
N ALA A 29 13.45 -9.33 -9.96
CA ALA A 29 12.60 -8.15 -9.97
C ALA A 29 11.91 -7.99 -11.33
N LEU A 30 10.57 -7.97 -11.35
CA LEU A 30 9.81 -7.54 -12.52
C LEU A 30 9.59 -6.03 -12.42
N VAL A 31 10.16 -5.29 -13.37
CA VAL A 31 10.14 -3.83 -13.42
C VAL A 31 9.73 -3.34 -14.81
N LEU A 32 9.03 -2.23 -14.89
CA LEU A 32 8.64 -1.65 -16.17
C LEU A 32 9.89 -1.28 -17.01
N PRO A 33 9.80 -1.33 -18.35
CA PRO A 33 10.91 -0.92 -19.23
C PRO A 33 11.41 0.50 -18.95
N SER A 34 10.51 1.42 -18.54
CA SER A 34 10.81 2.82 -18.26
C SER A 34 11.25 3.10 -16.82
N GLU A 35 11.16 2.13 -15.90
CA GLU A 35 11.55 2.35 -14.50
C GLU A 35 13.07 2.39 -14.32
N SER A 36 13.53 3.35 -13.52
CA SER A 36 14.92 3.41 -13.06
C SER A 36 15.16 2.34 -12.00
N ILE A 37 16.26 1.64 -12.10
CA ILE A 37 16.68 0.63 -11.13
C ILE A 37 17.60 1.27 -10.10
N PRO A 38 17.38 1.04 -8.80
CA PRO A 38 18.32 1.49 -7.77
C PRO A 38 19.73 0.98 -8.02
N THR A 39 20.71 1.87 -7.95
CA THR A 39 22.12 1.55 -8.26
C THR A 39 22.76 0.58 -7.26
N ASP A 40 22.25 0.54 -6.04
CA ASP A 40 22.71 -0.36 -4.98
C ASP A 40 22.34 -1.84 -5.21
N TRP A 41 21.43 -2.13 -6.15
CA TRP A 41 21.13 -3.52 -6.53
C TRP A 41 22.28 -4.19 -7.28
N GLY A 42 23.01 -3.43 -8.11
CA GLY A 42 24.13 -3.96 -8.90
C GLY A 42 23.74 -5.21 -9.69
N ASN A 43 24.62 -6.22 -9.69
CA ASN A 43 24.37 -7.50 -10.34
C ASN A 43 23.73 -8.55 -9.40
N ARG A 44 23.30 -8.14 -8.20
CA ARG A 44 22.74 -9.05 -7.20
C ARG A 44 21.25 -9.34 -7.37
N VAL A 45 20.58 -8.59 -8.26
CA VAL A 45 19.16 -8.77 -8.57
C VAL A 45 19.02 -9.12 -10.04
N GLU A 46 18.38 -10.23 -10.33
CA GLU A 46 17.99 -10.57 -11.70
C GLU A 46 16.85 -9.67 -12.17
N ILE A 47 17.09 -8.84 -13.18
CA ILE A 47 16.12 -7.87 -13.67
C ILE A 47 15.37 -8.42 -14.88
N ILE A 48 14.06 -8.56 -14.76
CA ILE A 48 13.15 -8.80 -15.89
C ILE A 48 12.46 -7.49 -16.24
N ARG A 49 12.79 -6.92 -17.40
CA ARG A 49 12.07 -5.78 -17.98
C ARG A 49 10.78 -6.27 -18.61
N GLY A 50 9.63 -5.85 -18.06
CA GLY A 50 8.33 -6.29 -18.53
C GLY A 50 7.19 -5.57 -17.82
N ASP A 51 5.98 -5.84 -18.27
CA ASP A 51 4.75 -5.25 -17.73
C ASP A 51 3.84 -6.36 -17.20
N ILE A 52 3.31 -6.17 -15.99
CA ILE A 52 2.39 -7.12 -15.36
C ILE A 52 1.11 -7.33 -16.19
N ARG A 53 0.75 -6.39 -17.08
CA ARG A 53 -0.36 -6.49 -18.03
C ARG A 53 -0.08 -7.48 -19.15
N SER A 54 1.18 -7.81 -19.40
CA SER A 54 1.61 -8.79 -20.41
C SER A 54 1.72 -10.17 -19.77
N ARG A 55 0.86 -11.10 -20.16
CA ARG A 55 0.95 -12.50 -19.72
C ARG A 55 2.32 -13.10 -20.00
N ALA A 56 2.89 -12.84 -21.19
CA ALA A 56 4.19 -13.37 -21.58
C ALA A 56 5.33 -12.86 -20.69
N ASP A 57 5.29 -11.57 -20.29
CA ASP A 57 6.30 -11.01 -19.37
C ASP A 57 6.19 -11.62 -17.98
N VAL A 58 4.96 -11.84 -17.50
CA VAL A 58 4.70 -12.48 -16.20
C VAL A 58 5.17 -13.93 -16.21
N GLU A 59 4.84 -14.72 -17.24
CA GLU A 59 5.30 -16.10 -17.40
C GLU A 59 6.83 -16.19 -17.38
N LYS A 60 7.51 -15.30 -18.09
CA LYS A 60 8.98 -15.20 -18.07
C LYS A 60 9.50 -14.87 -16.68
N ALA A 61 8.84 -13.96 -15.96
CA ALA A 61 9.26 -13.53 -14.63
C ALA A 61 9.06 -14.61 -13.57
N VAL A 62 7.96 -15.39 -13.65
CA VAL A 62 7.59 -16.42 -12.66
C VAL A 62 8.32 -17.75 -12.87
N LYS A 63 8.94 -17.97 -14.03
CA LYS A 63 9.66 -19.24 -14.32
C LYS A 63 10.67 -19.56 -13.22
N ASP A 64 10.58 -20.78 -12.65
CA ASP A 64 11.47 -21.31 -11.59
C ASP A 64 11.43 -20.50 -10.27
N ILE A 65 10.33 -19.78 -10.01
CA ILE A 65 10.08 -19.04 -8.78
C ILE A 65 9.25 -19.89 -7.82
N SER A 66 9.56 -19.82 -6.54
CA SER A 66 8.81 -20.51 -5.46
C SER A 66 8.05 -19.54 -4.54
N LEU A 67 8.44 -18.27 -4.51
CA LEU A 67 7.82 -17.24 -3.69
C LEU A 67 7.68 -15.92 -4.47
N ILE A 68 6.49 -15.34 -4.45
CA ILE A 68 6.17 -14.09 -5.13
C ILE A 68 5.68 -13.08 -4.10
N PHE A 69 6.38 -11.93 -3.97
CA PHE A 69 5.84 -10.74 -3.33
C PHE A 69 5.16 -9.88 -4.39
N HIS A 70 3.82 -9.89 -4.40
CA HIS A 70 3.04 -9.15 -5.39
C HIS A 70 2.68 -7.76 -4.86
N LEU A 71 3.48 -6.76 -5.27
CA LEU A 71 3.35 -5.36 -4.86
C LEU A 71 2.87 -4.45 -5.99
N ALA A 72 2.97 -4.91 -7.25
CA ALA A 72 2.60 -4.11 -8.41
C ALA A 72 1.10 -3.80 -8.42
N ALA A 73 0.76 -2.54 -8.36
CA ALA A 73 -0.61 -2.01 -8.43
C ALA A 73 -0.57 -0.53 -8.76
N VAL A 74 -1.67 0.03 -9.26
CA VAL A 74 -1.86 1.49 -9.32
C VAL A 74 -2.24 1.97 -7.92
N THR A 75 -1.44 2.88 -7.35
CA THR A 75 -1.62 3.38 -5.97
C THR A 75 -2.31 4.74 -5.89
N LEU A 76 -2.64 5.33 -7.04
CA LEU A 76 -3.34 6.62 -7.11
C LEU A 76 -4.84 6.44 -6.89
N ASP A 77 -5.47 7.39 -6.24
CA ASP A 77 -6.92 7.45 -6.04
C ASP A 77 -7.67 8.13 -7.23
N THR A 78 -6.93 8.41 -8.30
CA THR A 78 -7.42 9.05 -9.52
C THR A 78 -6.75 8.43 -10.75
N GLY A 79 -7.29 8.71 -11.92
CA GLY A 79 -6.74 8.24 -13.20
C GLY A 79 -7.74 7.42 -14.01
N PRO A 80 -7.34 6.92 -15.20
CA PRO A 80 -8.22 6.11 -16.03
C PRO A 80 -8.56 4.77 -15.36
N MET A 81 -9.84 4.43 -15.27
CA MET A 81 -10.31 3.18 -14.67
C MET A 81 -9.73 1.94 -15.39
N GLU A 82 -9.54 2.05 -16.68
CA GLU A 82 -8.98 0.98 -17.54
C GLU A 82 -7.56 0.62 -17.12
N VAL A 83 -6.75 1.63 -16.70
CA VAL A 83 -5.38 1.42 -16.21
C VAL A 83 -5.41 0.71 -14.86
N HIS A 84 -6.28 1.13 -13.94
CA HIS A 84 -6.46 0.45 -12.66
C HIS A 84 -6.90 -1.01 -12.86
N GLN A 85 -7.89 -1.25 -13.75
CA GLN A 85 -8.36 -2.59 -14.06
C GLN A 85 -7.23 -3.45 -14.66
N ALA A 86 -6.53 -2.92 -15.66
CA ALA A 86 -5.51 -3.67 -16.38
C ALA A 86 -4.30 -4.01 -15.51
N VAL A 87 -3.81 -3.04 -14.72
CA VAL A 87 -2.63 -3.24 -13.87
C VAL A 87 -2.99 -3.99 -12.60
N THR A 88 -3.96 -3.48 -11.83
CA THR A 88 -4.22 -3.99 -10.49
C THR A 88 -5.00 -5.30 -10.51
N VAL A 89 -5.98 -5.46 -11.41
CA VAL A 89 -6.85 -6.64 -11.41
C VAL A 89 -6.35 -7.70 -12.40
N GLU A 90 -6.21 -7.34 -13.67
CA GLU A 90 -5.76 -8.33 -14.67
C GLU A 90 -4.30 -8.72 -14.50
N GLY A 91 -3.43 -7.77 -14.09
CA GLY A 91 -2.05 -8.10 -13.71
C GLY A 91 -1.99 -9.12 -12.57
N THR A 92 -2.85 -8.99 -11.56
CA THR A 92 -2.96 -9.98 -10.48
C THR A 92 -3.45 -11.33 -11.01
N ARG A 93 -4.40 -11.36 -11.97
CA ARG A 93 -4.82 -12.60 -12.64
C ARG A 93 -3.62 -13.32 -13.27
N HIS A 94 -2.81 -12.62 -14.04
CA HIS A 94 -1.63 -13.20 -14.69
C HIS A 94 -0.65 -13.78 -13.65
N ILE A 95 -0.41 -13.06 -12.55
CA ILE A 95 0.46 -13.56 -11.47
C ILE A 95 -0.12 -14.83 -10.83
N MET A 96 -1.41 -14.87 -10.51
CA MET A 96 -2.03 -16.03 -9.88
C MET A 96 -2.03 -17.27 -10.81
N GLU A 97 -2.31 -17.08 -12.11
CA GLU A 97 -2.27 -18.16 -13.11
C GLU A 97 -0.84 -18.70 -13.28
N ALA A 98 0.16 -17.83 -13.39
CA ALA A 98 1.56 -18.22 -13.49
C ALA A 98 2.07 -18.87 -12.17
N ALA A 99 1.68 -18.34 -11.01
CA ALA A 99 2.01 -18.95 -9.72
C ALA A 99 1.49 -20.38 -9.60
N ALA A 100 0.27 -20.65 -10.07
CA ALA A 100 -0.30 -22.00 -10.12
C ALA A 100 0.53 -22.94 -10.99
N ALA A 101 0.93 -22.50 -12.19
CA ALA A 101 1.72 -23.30 -13.12
C ALA A 101 3.11 -23.68 -12.55
N HIS A 102 3.69 -22.80 -11.76
CA HIS A 102 5.02 -22.98 -11.14
C HIS A 102 5.00 -23.38 -9.67
N LYS A 103 3.80 -23.58 -9.07
CA LYS A 103 3.61 -23.91 -7.65
C LYS A 103 4.28 -22.90 -6.71
N ALA A 104 4.21 -21.63 -7.06
CA ALA A 104 4.77 -20.55 -6.27
C ALA A 104 3.76 -20.04 -5.22
N LYS A 105 4.22 -19.82 -3.99
CA LYS A 105 3.47 -19.12 -2.94
C LYS A 105 3.38 -17.63 -3.28
N VAL A 106 2.22 -17.01 -3.02
CA VAL A 106 1.99 -15.58 -3.28
C VAL A 106 1.70 -14.83 -1.99
N ILE A 107 2.47 -13.78 -1.72
CA ILE A 107 2.19 -12.79 -0.68
C ILE A 107 1.63 -11.55 -1.39
N LEU A 108 0.32 -11.37 -1.32
CA LEU A 108 -0.38 -10.26 -1.94
C LEU A 108 -0.44 -9.06 -1.01
N THR A 109 0.03 -7.90 -1.48
CA THR A 109 -0.17 -6.63 -0.79
C THR A 109 -1.49 -6.00 -1.24
N SER A 110 -2.51 -6.19 -0.42
CA SER A 110 -3.82 -5.53 -0.52
C SER A 110 -3.77 -4.12 0.12
N SER A 111 -4.81 -3.69 0.82
CA SER A 111 -4.86 -2.37 1.49
C SER A 111 -5.99 -2.32 2.53
N ILE A 112 -5.84 -1.47 3.54
CA ILE A 112 -6.92 -1.05 4.44
C ILE A 112 -8.14 -0.49 3.67
N THR A 113 -7.92 0.10 2.49
CA THR A 113 -8.99 0.68 1.67
C THR A 113 -10.01 -0.35 1.17
N THR A 114 -9.71 -1.65 1.23
CA THR A 114 -10.68 -2.71 0.94
C THR A 114 -11.88 -2.70 1.89
N TYR A 115 -11.77 -2.13 3.08
CA TYR A 115 -12.93 -1.95 3.96
C TYR A 115 -13.93 -0.90 3.45
N GLY A 116 -13.54 -0.08 2.45
CA GLY A 116 -14.41 0.90 1.82
C GLY A 116 -14.91 1.95 2.81
N VAL A 117 -16.19 2.30 2.73
CA VAL A 117 -16.81 3.33 3.59
C VAL A 117 -16.84 2.94 5.08
N LYS A 118 -16.65 1.69 5.43
CA LYS A 118 -16.57 1.23 6.83
C LYS A 118 -15.36 1.77 7.59
N ILE A 119 -14.33 2.26 6.88
CA ILE A 119 -13.19 2.97 7.48
C ILE A 119 -13.64 4.17 8.33
N GLN A 120 -14.82 4.73 8.07
CA GLN A 120 -15.31 5.89 8.82
C GLN A 120 -15.63 5.58 10.29
N THR A 121 -16.20 4.39 10.58
CA THR A 121 -16.87 4.17 11.85
C THR A 121 -16.66 2.80 12.50
N GLU A 122 -16.16 1.81 11.74
CA GLU A 122 -16.11 0.43 12.21
C GLU A 122 -14.76 0.03 12.81
N VAL A 123 -14.76 -1.03 13.61
CA VAL A 123 -13.54 -1.74 13.97
C VAL A 123 -13.14 -2.65 12.81
N LEU A 124 -12.04 -2.32 12.16
CA LEU A 124 -11.62 -2.93 10.89
C LEU A 124 -10.86 -4.25 11.14
N ASN A 125 -11.52 -5.27 11.68
CA ASN A 125 -10.91 -6.59 11.78
C ASN A 125 -11.01 -7.34 10.43
N GLU A 126 -10.21 -8.39 10.25
CA GLU A 126 -10.07 -9.09 8.97
C GLU A 126 -11.32 -9.88 8.55
N ASP A 127 -12.22 -10.19 9.48
CA ASP A 127 -13.48 -10.90 9.23
C ASP A 127 -14.64 -9.93 8.93
N LEU A 128 -14.40 -8.62 9.05
CA LEU A 128 -15.39 -7.62 8.72
C LEU A 128 -15.70 -7.66 7.21
N GLU A 129 -16.97 -7.82 6.86
CA GLU A 129 -17.43 -7.68 5.47
C GLU A 129 -17.12 -6.28 4.95
N TRP A 130 -16.75 -6.20 3.69
CA TRP A 130 -16.42 -4.93 3.06
C TRP A 130 -17.65 -4.02 2.94
N GLY A 131 -17.43 -2.73 3.12
CA GLY A 131 -18.37 -1.69 2.71
C GLY A 131 -18.25 -1.39 1.21
N ALA A 132 -19.14 -0.53 0.72
CA ALA A 132 -19.01 0.02 -0.62
C ALA A 132 -17.62 0.69 -0.79
N PRO A 133 -16.98 0.56 -1.95
CA PRO A 133 -15.71 1.25 -2.18
C PRO A 133 -15.90 2.77 -2.15
N ALA A 134 -14.89 3.49 -1.68
CA ALA A 134 -14.94 4.95 -1.56
C ALA A 134 -14.41 5.68 -2.82
N GLY A 135 -13.74 5.00 -3.72
CA GLY A 135 -13.17 5.60 -4.93
C GLY A 135 -12.51 4.57 -5.86
N PHE A 136 -11.69 5.05 -6.78
CA PHE A 136 -11.04 4.20 -7.79
C PHE A 136 -10.08 3.18 -7.17
N TYR A 137 -9.26 3.61 -6.23
CA TYR A 137 -8.25 2.75 -5.62
C TYR A 137 -8.91 1.64 -4.79
N SER A 138 -9.83 1.98 -3.88
CA SER A 138 -10.55 0.99 -3.07
C SER A 138 -11.38 0.02 -3.92
N THR A 139 -12.02 0.51 -5.02
CA THR A 139 -12.74 -0.35 -5.97
C THR A 139 -11.84 -1.43 -6.54
N HIS A 140 -10.64 -1.05 -7.02
CA HIS A 140 -9.74 -2.01 -7.67
C HIS A 140 -9.00 -2.88 -6.67
N LYS A 141 -8.73 -2.39 -5.44
CA LYS A 141 -8.17 -3.22 -4.37
C LYS A 141 -9.16 -4.28 -3.88
N GLN A 142 -10.45 -3.95 -3.77
CA GLN A 142 -11.49 -4.96 -3.50
C GLN A 142 -11.57 -6.00 -4.62
N LYS A 143 -11.59 -5.57 -5.89
CA LYS A 143 -11.61 -6.50 -7.04
C LYS A 143 -10.34 -7.38 -7.07
N GLN A 144 -9.17 -6.79 -6.85
CA GLN A 144 -7.88 -7.49 -6.80
C GLN A 144 -7.89 -8.60 -5.76
N GLU A 145 -8.23 -8.28 -4.52
CA GLU A 145 -8.21 -9.24 -3.42
C GLU A 145 -9.24 -10.35 -3.61
N ARG A 146 -10.46 -10.00 -4.06
CA ARG A 146 -11.50 -11.00 -4.38
C ARG A 146 -11.04 -11.96 -5.46
N LEU A 147 -10.50 -11.43 -6.56
CA LEU A 147 -9.99 -12.23 -7.67
C LEU A 147 -8.84 -13.15 -7.23
N ALA A 148 -7.88 -12.61 -6.49
CA ALA A 148 -6.73 -13.40 -6.02
C ALA A 148 -7.18 -14.57 -5.13
N ARG A 149 -8.09 -14.35 -4.19
CA ARG A 149 -8.63 -15.39 -3.32
C ARG A 149 -9.44 -16.44 -4.08
N GLU A 150 -10.26 -16.01 -5.04
CA GLU A 150 -11.01 -16.91 -5.91
C GLU A 150 -10.07 -17.82 -6.72
N LEU A 151 -9.05 -17.23 -7.35
CA LEU A 151 -8.07 -17.98 -8.12
C LEU A 151 -7.19 -18.87 -7.26
N ALA A 152 -6.80 -18.43 -6.06
CA ALA A 152 -6.06 -19.25 -5.11
C ALA A 152 -6.82 -20.54 -4.78
N SER A 153 -8.09 -20.43 -4.40
CA SER A 153 -8.95 -21.59 -4.13
C SER A 153 -9.16 -22.47 -5.37
N LYS A 154 -9.38 -21.88 -6.54
CA LYS A 154 -9.65 -22.61 -7.78
C LYS A 154 -8.43 -23.34 -8.33
N LEU A 155 -7.25 -22.72 -8.22
CA LEU A 155 -6.01 -23.21 -8.86
C LEU A 155 -5.04 -23.86 -7.86
N GLY A 156 -5.35 -23.88 -6.56
CA GLY A 156 -4.52 -24.45 -5.52
C GLY A 156 -3.23 -23.64 -5.25
N VAL A 157 -3.30 -22.30 -5.38
CA VAL A 157 -2.16 -21.42 -5.09
C VAL A 157 -2.12 -21.09 -3.61
N GLU A 158 -0.99 -21.29 -2.95
CA GLU A 158 -0.76 -20.81 -1.58
C GLU A 158 -0.75 -19.29 -1.56
N LEU A 159 -1.81 -18.67 -1.02
CA LEU A 159 -1.98 -17.23 -0.97
C LEU A 159 -1.98 -16.73 0.47
N VAL A 160 -1.21 -15.67 0.75
CA VAL A 160 -1.37 -14.86 1.96
C VAL A 160 -1.71 -13.43 1.55
N VAL A 161 -2.73 -12.85 2.18
CA VAL A 161 -3.15 -11.47 1.91
C VAL A 161 -2.74 -10.59 3.07
N LEU A 162 -1.99 -9.53 2.77
CA LEU A 162 -1.68 -8.48 3.74
C LEU A 162 -2.45 -7.22 3.38
N ARG A 163 -3.20 -6.67 4.35
CA ARG A 163 -3.89 -5.38 4.26
C ARG A 163 -3.11 -4.35 5.07
N PRO A 164 -2.07 -3.72 4.49
CA PRO A 164 -1.38 -2.67 5.20
C PRO A 164 -2.30 -1.46 5.38
N GLY A 165 -2.08 -0.76 6.48
CA GLY A 165 -2.58 0.60 6.68
C GLY A 165 -1.86 1.59 5.77
N ASN A 166 -1.77 2.84 6.18
CA ASN A 166 -1.08 3.88 5.43
C ASN A 166 0.44 3.73 5.57
N VAL A 167 1.11 3.27 4.50
CA VAL A 167 2.55 2.96 4.56
C VAL A 167 3.38 4.23 4.48
N TYR A 168 4.10 4.55 5.55
CA TYR A 168 4.97 5.72 5.63
C TYR A 168 6.44 5.34 5.86
N GLY A 169 7.32 6.32 5.75
CA GLY A 169 8.76 6.16 5.93
C GLY A 169 9.55 7.00 4.94
N PRO A 170 10.89 6.94 4.95
CA PRO A 170 11.75 7.67 4.03
C PRO A 170 11.37 7.41 2.57
N ARG A 171 11.26 8.47 1.76
CA ARG A 171 10.86 8.43 0.33
C ARG A 171 9.40 8.03 0.06
N SER A 172 8.53 7.92 1.06
CA SER A 172 7.09 7.73 0.83
C SER A 172 6.54 8.90 0.03
N LEU A 173 6.13 8.64 -1.22
CA LEU A 173 5.61 9.69 -2.10
C LEU A 173 4.32 10.30 -1.54
N GLN A 174 3.39 9.46 -1.11
CA GLN A 174 2.06 9.92 -0.68
C GLN A 174 2.10 10.57 0.71
N TRP A 175 2.66 9.87 1.69
CA TRP A 175 2.54 10.26 3.11
C TRP A 175 3.67 11.16 3.60
N VAL A 176 4.78 11.28 2.86
CA VAL A 176 5.87 12.20 3.21
C VAL A 176 5.99 13.31 2.18
N ILE A 177 6.30 12.99 0.93
CA ILE A 177 6.65 14.00 -0.08
C ILE A 177 5.44 14.87 -0.46
N THR A 178 4.35 14.24 -0.88
CA THR A 178 3.12 14.95 -1.28
C THR A 178 2.48 15.63 -0.09
N ALA A 179 2.36 14.93 1.06
CA ALA A 179 1.79 15.49 2.28
C ALA A 179 2.54 16.75 2.74
N LEU A 180 3.88 16.71 2.73
CA LEU A 180 4.70 17.87 3.09
C LEU A 180 4.56 19.02 2.07
N SER A 181 4.45 18.71 0.79
CA SER A 181 4.18 19.72 -0.25
C SER A 181 2.85 20.43 0.00
N GLU A 182 1.78 19.70 0.33
CA GLU A 182 0.48 20.26 0.65
C GLU A 182 0.52 21.12 1.92
N LEU A 183 1.21 20.66 2.96
CA LEU A 183 1.45 21.46 4.18
C LEU A 183 2.17 22.77 3.87
N LYS A 184 3.22 22.75 3.04
CA LYS A 184 3.97 23.96 2.63
C LYS A 184 3.12 24.93 1.82
N ARG A 185 2.18 24.44 1.02
CA ARG A 185 1.20 25.26 0.29
C ARG A 185 0.12 25.84 1.19
N GLY A 186 0.03 25.38 2.43
CA GLY A 186 -1.04 25.76 3.37
C GLY A 186 -2.40 25.17 3.01
N THR A 187 -2.43 24.09 2.22
CA THR A 187 -3.64 23.31 1.95
C THR A 187 -4.16 22.71 3.26
N PRO A 188 -5.47 22.74 3.55
CA PRO A 188 -6.02 22.04 4.70
C PRO A 188 -5.76 20.52 4.61
N THR A 189 -5.05 19.98 5.59
CA THR A 189 -4.68 18.57 5.64
C THR A 189 -5.44 17.78 6.70
N LEU A 190 -6.16 18.48 7.59
CA LEU A 190 -6.97 17.86 8.65
C LEU A 190 -8.45 18.12 8.43
N ILE A 191 -9.26 17.10 8.62
CA ILE A 191 -10.73 17.15 8.51
C ILE A 191 -11.31 16.74 9.86
N GLY A 192 -12.26 17.55 10.40
CA GLY A 192 -12.91 17.25 11.67
C GLY A 192 -11.99 17.17 12.89
N GLY A 193 -10.81 17.85 12.82
CA GLY A 193 -9.85 17.88 13.92
C GLY A 193 -8.73 16.83 13.82
N GLY A 194 -8.89 15.77 13.03
CA GLY A 194 -7.86 14.76 12.78
C GLY A 194 -7.52 13.89 13.99
N ASN A 195 -8.47 13.61 14.87
CA ASN A 195 -8.27 12.82 16.10
C ASN A 195 -8.43 11.30 15.88
N GLY A 196 -8.86 10.86 14.70
CA GLY A 196 -8.97 9.45 14.37
C GLY A 196 -7.61 8.77 14.20
N ASP A 197 -7.61 7.44 14.39
CA ASP A 197 -6.44 6.61 14.12
C ASP A 197 -6.13 6.67 12.62
N CYS A 198 -4.91 6.99 12.28
CA CYS A 198 -4.47 7.06 10.89
C CYS A 198 -4.08 5.68 10.32
N GLY A 199 -4.05 4.63 11.13
CA GLY A 199 -3.71 3.28 10.70
C GLY A 199 -2.34 3.20 10.01
N PHE A 200 -1.35 3.99 10.45
CA PHE A 200 -0.03 4.00 9.81
C PHE A 200 0.76 2.72 10.09
N VAL A 201 1.58 2.35 9.11
CA VAL A 201 2.61 1.32 9.22
C VAL A 201 3.92 1.81 8.62
N HIS A 202 5.01 1.76 9.37
CA HIS A 202 6.33 2.05 8.84
C HIS A 202 6.72 1.00 7.80
N VAL A 203 7.34 1.43 6.70
CA VAL A 203 7.68 0.52 5.58
C VAL A 203 8.50 -0.69 6.03
N ASN A 204 9.46 -0.53 6.92
CA ASN A 204 10.27 -1.64 7.43
C ASN A 204 9.46 -2.58 8.36
N ASN A 205 8.49 -2.07 9.12
CA ASN A 205 7.58 -2.92 9.89
C ASN A 205 6.67 -3.74 8.97
N LEU A 206 6.19 -3.14 7.86
CA LEU A 206 5.44 -3.88 6.84
C LEU A 206 6.30 -4.99 6.22
N ILE A 207 7.56 -4.73 5.91
CA ILE A 207 8.49 -5.73 5.36
C ILE A 207 8.70 -6.87 6.36
N ASP A 208 8.88 -6.59 7.65
CA ASP A 208 8.97 -7.62 8.68
C ASP A 208 7.72 -8.52 8.67
N ALA A 209 6.51 -7.93 8.55
CA ALA A 209 5.27 -8.70 8.43
C ALA A 209 5.21 -9.55 7.13
N MET A 210 5.70 -9.01 6.01
CA MET A 210 5.76 -9.75 4.73
C MET A 210 6.66 -10.98 4.85
N LEU A 211 7.83 -10.84 5.45
CA LEU A 211 8.78 -11.95 5.64
C LEU A 211 8.21 -13.02 6.61
N LEU A 212 7.64 -12.59 7.74
CA LEU A 212 6.97 -13.51 8.67
C LEU A 212 5.83 -14.28 7.99
N ALA A 213 5.02 -13.62 7.17
CA ALA A 213 3.94 -14.28 6.43
C ALA A 213 4.46 -15.25 5.36
N ALA A 214 5.60 -14.94 4.74
CA ALA A 214 6.22 -15.82 3.74
C ALA A 214 6.79 -17.09 4.37
N GLU A 215 7.40 -16.98 5.53
CA GLU A 215 8.05 -18.09 6.26
C GLU A 215 7.06 -18.97 7.03
N ASN A 216 5.85 -18.47 7.35
CA ASN A 216 4.88 -19.22 8.16
C ASN A 216 3.93 -20.06 7.28
N PRO A 217 4.00 -21.41 7.32
CA PRO A 217 3.07 -22.25 6.55
C PRO A 217 1.59 -22.09 7.00
N ALA A 218 1.35 -21.79 8.29
CA ALA A 218 0.01 -21.59 8.83
C ALA A 218 -0.63 -20.27 8.35
N ALA A 219 0.13 -19.38 7.70
CA ALA A 219 -0.38 -18.14 7.12
C ALA A 219 -1.09 -18.34 5.77
N VAL A 220 -0.96 -19.52 5.15
CA VAL A 220 -1.62 -19.82 3.87
C VAL A 220 -3.13 -19.69 4.04
N ASP A 221 -3.78 -19.06 3.05
CA ASP A 221 -5.20 -18.74 3.00
C ASP A 221 -5.69 -17.76 4.09
N ARG A 222 -4.75 -17.07 4.76
CA ARG A 222 -5.04 -16.08 5.78
C ARG A 222 -4.95 -14.65 5.25
N ILE A 223 -5.66 -13.77 5.95
CA ILE A 223 -5.65 -12.32 5.73
C ILE A 223 -5.18 -11.66 7.00
N TYR A 224 -4.27 -10.69 6.88
CA TYR A 224 -3.73 -9.96 8.02
C TYR A 224 -3.78 -8.46 7.80
N ASN A 225 -4.33 -7.73 8.76
CA ASN A 225 -4.16 -6.30 8.87
C ASN A 225 -2.75 -5.99 9.39
N ILE A 226 -2.04 -5.08 8.73
CA ILE A 226 -0.68 -4.71 9.12
C ILE A 226 -0.61 -3.21 9.38
N GLY A 227 -0.34 -2.86 10.63
CA GLY A 227 -0.20 -1.49 11.14
C GLY A 227 0.87 -1.44 12.23
N ASP A 228 1.24 -0.25 12.65
CA ASP A 228 2.17 -0.08 13.79
C ASP A 228 1.46 -0.22 15.15
N GLY A 229 0.13 -0.05 15.17
CA GLY A 229 -0.67 -0.22 16.39
C GLY A 229 -0.39 0.80 17.49
N PHE A 230 0.22 1.95 17.17
CA PHE A 230 0.59 2.97 18.15
C PHE A 230 -0.54 3.94 18.49
N GLY A 231 -1.72 3.82 17.87
CA GLY A 231 -2.82 4.76 18.06
C GLY A 231 -2.50 6.18 17.57
N LEU A 232 -1.66 6.29 16.56
CA LEU A 232 -1.22 7.57 16.01
C LEU A 232 -2.39 8.28 15.31
N THR A 233 -2.62 9.55 15.66
CA THR A 233 -3.68 10.35 15.03
C THR A 233 -3.17 11.12 13.82
N TRP A 234 -4.06 11.45 12.90
CA TRP A 234 -3.76 12.32 11.75
C TRP A 234 -3.19 13.67 12.18
N LYS A 235 -3.76 14.26 13.27
CA LYS A 235 -3.28 15.53 13.85
C LYS A 235 -1.84 15.44 14.31
N GLN A 236 -1.50 14.39 15.05
CA GLN A 236 -0.14 14.19 15.54
C GLN A 236 0.82 14.02 14.35
N TYR A 237 0.50 13.11 13.42
CA TYR A 237 1.36 12.85 12.27
C TYR A 237 1.64 14.09 11.42
N PHE A 238 0.60 14.82 10.99
CA PHE A 238 0.80 16.02 10.17
C PHE A 238 1.46 17.17 10.93
N THR A 239 1.26 17.26 12.24
CA THR A 239 1.96 18.26 13.07
C THR A 239 3.46 17.97 13.13
N ASP A 240 3.83 16.71 13.35
CA ASP A 240 5.23 16.30 13.39
C ASP A 240 5.90 16.38 12.02
N LEU A 241 5.21 15.97 10.96
CA LEU A 241 5.70 16.10 9.58
C LEU A 241 5.94 17.57 9.21
N ALA A 242 5.01 18.46 9.57
CA ALA A 242 5.18 19.90 9.36
C ALA A 242 6.41 20.44 10.08
N ARG A 243 6.61 20.05 11.35
CA ARG A 243 7.75 20.46 12.17
C ARG A 243 9.08 20.03 11.57
N ILE A 244 9.25 18.74 11.22
CA ILE A 244 10.53 18.23 10.66
C ILE A 244 10.78 18.72 9.24
N GLY A 245 9.72 18.98 8.46
CA GLY A 245 9.81 19.45 7.07
C GLY A 245 9.84 20.97 6.90
N GLY A 246 9.81 21.74 8.00
CA GLY A 246 9.82 23.21 7.96
C GLY A 246 8.55 23.79 7.31
N ALA A 247 7.40 23.16 7.49
CA ALA A 247 6.11 23.61 6.96
C ALA A 247 5.26 24.32 8.05
N PRO A 248 4.26 25.13 7.64
CA PRO A 248 3.28 25.68 8.56
C PRO A 248 2.49 24.59 9.30
N LYS A 249 1.92 24.91 10.45
CA LYS A 249 1.02 24.01 11.17
C LYS A 249 -0.14 23.56 10.25
N PRO A 250 -0.56 22.28 10.34
CA PRO A 250 -1.66 21.77 9.52
C PRO A 250 -2.95 22.57 9.75
N ARG A 251 -3.64 22.90 8.67
CA ARG A 251 -4.92 23.59 8.72
C ARG A 251 -6.05 22.57 8.81
N VAL A 252 -7.08 22.93 9.57
CA VAL A 252 -8.26 22.09 9.81
C VAL A 252 -9.46 22.67 9.07
N ILE A 253 -10.23 21.81 8.41
CA ILE A 253 -11.59 22.15 7.96
C ILE A 253 -12.63 21.39 8.78
N PRO A 254 -13.82 21.98 9.02
CA PRO A 254 -14.90 21.29 9.68
C PRO A 254 -15.33 20.02 8.93
N LEU A 255 -15.77 19.00 9.64
CA LEU A 255 -16.17 17.69 9.05
C LEU A 255 -17.26 17.87 7.97
N TRP A 256 -18.26 18.72 8.22
CA TRP A 256 -19.33 18.97 7.26
C TRP A 256 -18.82 19.60 5.94
N LEU A 257 -17.84 20.50 6.03
CA LEU A 257 -17.23 21.12 4.85
C LEU A 257 -16.36 20.13 4.08
N GLY A 258 -15.55 19.32 4.79
CA GLY A 258 -14.78 18.24 4.19
C GLY A 258 -15.68 17.26 3.43
N ARG A 259 -16.81 16.85 4.03
CA ARG A 259 -17.80 15.98 3.41
C ARG A 259 -18.41 16.61 2.16
N LEU A 260 -18.81 17.88 2.23
CA LEU A 260 -19.37 18.62 1.09
C LEU A 260 -18.37 18.67 -0.06
N LEU A 261 -17.13 19.08 0.22
CA LEU A 261 -16.06 19.17 -0.78
C LEU A 261 -15.77 17.80 -1.42
N ALA A 262 -15.69 16.73 -0.62
CA ALA A 262 -15.45 15.38 -1.13
C ALA A 262 -16.53 14.91 -2.13
N HIS A 263 -17.79 15.32 -1.93
CA HIS A 263 -18.87 14.97 -2.86
C HIS A 263 -18.95 15.87 -4.10
N LEU A 264 -18.45 17.10 -4.03
CA LEU A 264 -18.55 18.05 -5.13
C LEU A 264 -17.28 18.13 -5.99
N CYS A 265 -16.09 17.99 -5.39
CA CYS A 265 -14.85 18.20 -6.13
C CYS A 265 -14.67 17.23 -7.28
N GLU A 266 -14.90 15.94 -7.08
CA GLU A 266 -14.69 14.94 -8.15
C GLU A 266 -15.69 15.11 -9.30
N PRO A 267 -17.03 15.16 -9.09
CA PRO A 267 -17.98 15.36 -10.17
C PRO A 267 -17.73 16.68 -10.97
N ILE A 268 -17.41 17.77 -10.28
CA ILE A 268 -17.09 19.05 -10.92
C ILE A 268 -15.80 18.92 -11.72
N TRP A 269 -14.75 18.34 -11.15
CA TRP A 269 -13.45 18.20 -11.79
C TRP A 269 -13.53 17.40 -13.09
N TYR A 270 -14.19 16.23 -13.03
CA TYR A 270 -14.34 15.37 -14.19
C TYR A 270 -15.38 15.91 -15.18
N GLY A 271 -16.46 16.52 -14.69
CA GLY A 271 -17.48 17.17 -15.55
C GLY A 271 -16.92 18.32 -16.37
N LEU A 272 -16.02 19.12 -15.79
CA LEU A 272 -15.31 20.22 -16.48
C LEU A 272 -14.03 19.75 -17.20
N LYS A 273 -13.72 18.44 -17.18
CA LYS A 273 -12.51 17.85 -17.80
C LYS A 273 -11.21 18.52 -17.37
N LEU A 274 -11.13 18.93 -16.08
CA LEU A 274 -9.93 19.58 -15.54
C LEU A 274 -8.76 18.58 -15.47
N LYS A 275 -7.55 19.07 -15.72
CA LYS A 275 -6.33 18.24 -15.66
C LYS A 275 -5.84 18.04 -14.23
N GLY A 276 -5.18 16.90 -13.98
CA GLY A 276 -4.56 16.58 -12.70
C GLY A 276 -5.56 15.97 -11.71
N ARG A 277 -5.20 16.02 -10.42
CA ARG A 277 -5.98 15.44 -9.32
C ARG A 277 -6.94 16.47 -8.73
N PRO A 278 -8.21 16.10 -8.43
CA PRO A 278 -9.11 16.94 -7.64
C PRO A 278 -8.48 17.35 -6.31
N PRO A 279 -8.79 18.56 -5.79
CA PRO A 279 -8.27 19.03 -4.51
C PRO A 279 -8.56 18.09 -3.34
N LEU A 280 -9.72 17.42 -3.36
CA LEU A 280 -10.12 16.41 -2.39
C LEU A 280 -10.95 15.35 -3.12
N THR A 281 -10.51 14.09 -3.03
CA THR A 281 -11.30 12.93 -3.47
C THR A 281 -12.13 12.39 -2.31
N TYR A 282 -13.22 11.69 -2.62
CA TYR A 282 -14.01 11.05 -1.58
C TYR A 282 -13.20 9.95 -0.88
N GLU A 283 -12.30 9.29 -1.58
CA GLU A 283 -11.39 8.28 -1.01
C GLU A 283 -10.42 8.88 0.01
N ALA A 284 -9.80 10.03 -0.31
CA ALA A 284 -8.93 10.75 0.62
C ALA A 284 -9.70 11.26 1.85
N TYR A 285 -10.93 11.81 1.64
CA TYR A 285 -11.82 12.17 2.73
C TYR A 285 -12.14 10.98 3.62
N ASN A 286 -12.50 9.83 3.02
CA ASN A 286 -12.85 8.61 3.72
C ASN A 286 -11.73 8.12 4.65
N LEU A 287 -10.47 8.28 4.25
CA LEU A 287 -9.30 7.95 5.07
C LEU A 287 -9.04 8.99 6.17
N VAL A 288 -8.91 10.28 5.79
CA VAL A 288 -8.42 11.33 6.71
C VAL A 288 -9.47 11.75 7.73
N ALA A 289 -10.77 11.61 7.42
CA ALA A 289 -11.88 11.90 8.33
C ALA A 289 -12.30 10.67 9.16
N SER A 290 -11.56 9.56 9.11
CA SER A 290 -11.93 8.31 9.79
C SER A 290 -11.81 8.41 11.31
N HIS A 291 -12.67 7.64 12.00
CA HIS A 291 -12.63 7.40 13.44
C HIS A 291 -12.52 5.90 13.76
N ALA A 292 -12.28 5.07 12.75
CA ALA A 292 -12.16 3.63 12.90
C ALA A 292 -10.94 3.23 13.72
N HIS A 293 -11.03 2.06 14.32
CA HIS A 293 -9.90 1.37 14.93
C HIS A 293 -9.39 0.28 13.98
N PHE A 294 -8.08 0.20 13.81
CA PHE A 294 -7.41 -0.75 12.92
C PHE A 294 -6.57 -1.76 13.72
N PRO A 295 -7.17 -2.84 14.24
CA PRO A 295 -6.47 -3.83 15.05
C PRO A 295 -5.51 -4.67 14.20
N ILE A 296 -4.35 -4.98 14.77
CA ILE A 296 -3.32 -5.87 14.19
C ILE A 296 -3.20 -7.18 14.98
N THR A 297 -4.18 -7.47 15.81
CA THR A 297 -4.14 -8.57 16.79
C THR A 297 -3.96 -9.93 16.14
N ARG A 298 -4.52 -10.16 14.95
CA ARG A 298 -4.35 -11.41 14.22
C ARG A 298 -2.90 -11.59 13.78
N ALA A 299 -2.29 -10.58 13.17
CA ALA A 299 -0.88 -10.62 12.78
C ALA A 299 0.05 -10.84 13.99
N GLN A 300 -0.24 -10.20 15.13
CA GLN A 300 0.52 -10.41 16.36
C GLN A 300 0.44 -11.85 16.87
N LYS A 301 -0.76 -12.43 16.89
CA LYS A 301 -0.97 -13.79 17.45
C LYS A 301 -0.49 -14.90 16.52
N GLU A 302 -0.79 -14.78 15.21
CA GLU A 302 -0.56 -15.87 14.26
C GLU A 302 0.82 -15.77 13.57
N LEU A 303 1.34 -14.56 13.32
CA LEU A 303 2.65 -14.34 12.70
C LEU A 303 3.74 -13.99 13.70
N GLY A 304 3.41 -13.69 14.97
CA GLY A 304 4.38 -13.15 15.93
C GLY A 304 4.81 -11.71 15.56
N TYR A 305 4.02 -11.01 14.72
CA TYR A 305 4.34 -9.68 14.26
C TYR A 305 4.40 -8.67 15.40
N GLN A 306 5.49 -7.94 15.47
CA GLN A 306 5.68 -6.82 16.41
C GLN A 306 6.35 -5.66 15.68
N PRO A 307 5.74 -4.47 15.63
CA PRO A 307 6.36 -3.29 15.04
C PRO A 307 7.66 -2.92 15.77
N ARG A 308 8.79 -3.05 15.10
CA ARG A 308 10.12 -2.82 15.67
C ARG A 308 10.51 -1.34 15.62
N ILE A 309 10.26 -0.71 14.46
CA ILE A 309 10.52 0.71 14.28
C ILE A 309 9.42 1.49 15.00
N LYS A 310 9.80 2.26 16.03
CA LYS A 310 8.89 3.10 16.78
C LYS A 310 8.66 4.43 16.07
N TYR A 311 7.55 5.09 16.38
CA TYR A 311 7.15 6.31 15.69
C TYR A 311 8.22 7.41 15.72
N GLU A 312 8.85 7.63 16.88
CA GLU A 312 9.88 8.65 17.04
C GLU A 312 11.14 8.34 16.20
N GLU A 313 11.47 7.07 16.04
CA GLU A 313 12.58 6.62 15.18
C GLU A 313 12.24 6.84 13.72
N ALA A 314 11.03 6.42 13.29
CA ALA A 314 10.53 6.65 11.94
C ALA A 314 10.56 8.13 11.55
N MET A 315 10.15 9.04 12.44
CA MET A 315 10.17 10.48 12.18
C MET A 315 11.61 11.03 12.06
N LYS A 316 12.58 10.51 12.83
CA LYS A 316 14.01 10.84 12.67
C LYS A 316 14.57 10.36 11.33
N GLU A 317 14.22 9.14 10.89
CA GLU A 317 14.61 8.62 9.58
C GLU A 317 14.06 9.50 8.45
N ILE A 318 12.79 9.89 8.53
CA ILE A 318 12.15 10.79 7.57
C ILE A 318 12.87 12.14 7.56
N GLU A 319 13.11 12.75 8.72
CA GLU A 319 13.82 14.03 8.82
C GLU A 319 15.20 13.98 8.17
N LYS A 320 15.96 12.91 8.43
CA LYS A 320 17.25 12.69 7.81
C LYS A 320 17.13 12.59 6.27
N SER A 321 16.13 11.87 5.77
CA SER A 321 15.90 11.70 4.33
C SER A 321 15.44 12.97 3.60
N LEU A 322 14.86 13.94 4.32
CA LEU A 322 14.46 15.23 3.76
C LEU A 322 15.65 16.22 3.65
N LYS A 323 16.75 15.96 4.36
CA LYS A 323 17.96 16.79 4.36
C LYS A 323 19.04 16.27 3.41
N SER A 324 18.93 15.01 2.96
CA SER A 324 19.79 14.38 1.96
C SER A 324 19.34 14.68 0.54
#